data_c90b08720e778dfdd9e2cb342ebf1c07
#
_entry.id   c90b08720e778dfdd9e2cb342ebf1c07
#
_cell.length_a   1.000
_cell.length_b   1.000
_cell.length_c   1.000
_cell.angle_alpha   90.00
_cell.angle_beta   90.00
_cell.angle_gamma   90.00
#
_symmetry.space_group_name_H-M   'P 1'
#
loop_
_entity.id
_entity.type
_entity.pdbx_description
1 polymer ?
#
loop_
_entity_poly.entity_id
_entity_poly.type
_entity_poly.pdbx_seq_one_letter_code
_entity_poly.pdbx_strand_id
1 'polypeptide(L)'
;MKTLHHLLLAALVTCIAAPAAPALAQQAAPRWRPSLESVIISAQKPMRNYRLVLSSSHLGEAYFVSASIDVPFNDLDLAQDVGAEELDRRIHVAARLVCEQLDRKYPPAVYPILEGNNCVLDAARDGMERANLVIASVRH
;
A
#
# COMPACT_ATOMS: atom_id res chain seq x y z
N MET A 1 0.18 82.30 42.03
CA MET A 1 1.59 82.49 41.59
C MET A 1 2.15 81.19 41.25
N LYS A 2 2.80 81.04 40.05
CA LYS A 2 3.68 79.96 39.60
C LYS A 2 2.94 78.75 39.00
N THR A 3 2.61 78.82 37.81
CA THR A 3 3.11 78.30 36.52
C THR A 3 3.46 76.83 36.55
N LEU A 4 2.51 76.10 36.07
CA LEU A 4 2.56 74.69 35.79
C LEU A 4 3.10 74.45 34.34
N HIS A 5 4.24 73.80 34.22
CA HIS A 5 4.78 73.38 32.93
C HIS A 5 4.37 71.94 32.65
N HIS A 6 3.47 71.81 31.73
CA HIS A 6 3.14 70.50 31.14
C HIS A 6 4.19 70.10 30.10
N LEU A 7 4.95 69.08 30.39
CA LEU A 7 5.77 68.36 29.42
C LEU A 7 4.98 67.14 28.93
N LEU A 8 4.47 67.28 27.71
CA LEU A 8 3.88 66.17 26.93
C LEU A 8 5.01 65.33 26.37
N LEU A 9 5.19 64.12 26.90
CA LEU A 9 6.01 63.06 26.32
C LEU A 9 5.10 62.26 25.40
N ALA A 10 5.25 62.49 24.09
CA ALA A 10 4.67 61.64 23.04
C ALA A 10 5.48 60.33 22.89
N ALA A 11 4.92 59.24 23.39
CA ALA A 11 5.49 57.90 23.15
C ALA A 11 5.08 57.42 21.76
N LEU A 12 6.01 57.42 20.82
CA LEU A 12 5.89 56.78 19.51
C LEU A 12 5.99 55.27 19.69
N VAL A 13 4.84 54.59 19.61
CA VAL A 13 4.79 53.14 19.52
C VAL A 13 5.01 52.78 18.06
N THR A 14 6.23 52.38 17.72
CA THR A 14 6.58 51.76 16.43
C THR A 14 6.12 50.33 16.42
N CYS A 15 4.99 50.02 15.78
CA CYS A 15 4.56 48.68 15.47
C CYS A 15 5.50 48.10 14.41
N ILE A 16 6.40 47.23 14.84
CA ILE A 16 7.21 46.40 13.93
C ILE A 16 6.30 45.29 13.44
N ALA A 17 5.78 45.42 12.22
CA ALA A 17 5.10 44.35 11.52
C ALA A 17 6.13 43.31 11.10
N ALA A 18 6.19 42.20 11.81
CA ALA A 18 6.95 41.03 11.40
C ALA A 18 6.29 40.41 10.15
N PRO A 19 7.05 40.18 9.07
CA PRO A 19 6.51 39.45 7.92
C PRO A 19 6.18 38.03 8.36
N ALA A 20 4.89 37.68 8.28
CA ALA A 20 4.44 36.30 8.40
C ALA A 20 5.02 35.52 7.24
N ALA A 21 6.06 34.74 7.50
CA ALA A 21 6.57 33.77 6.56
C ALA A 21 5.44 32.77 6.28
N PRO A 22 5.11 32.48 5.00
CA PRO A 22 4.17 31.41 4.68
C PRO A 22 4.77 30.13 5.22
N ALA A 23 4.11 29.53 6.21
CA ALA A 23 4.38 28.17 6.61
C ALA A 23 4.08 27.31 5.38
N LEU A 24 5.13 26.97 4.62
CA LEU A 24 5.07 25.88 3.67
C LEU A 24 4.66 24.67 4.48
N ALA A 25 3.37 24.35 4.40
CA ALA A 25 2.87 23.08 4.89
C ALA A 25 3.70 22.01 4.17
N GLN A 26 4.72 21.51 4.87
CA GLN A 26 5.41 20.31 4.48
C GLN A 26 4.34 19.24 4.43
N GLN A 27 3.79 19.03 3.24
CA GLN A 27 3.04 17.83 2.94
C GLN A 27 4.01 16.70 3.21
N ALA A 28 3.93 16.17 4.43
CA ALA A 28 4.61 14.95 4.79
C ALA A 28 4.19 13.94 3.73
N ALA A 29 5.13 13.55 2.87
CA ALA A 29 4.92 12.45 1.94
C ALA A 29 4.26 11.33 2.73
N PRO A 30 3.20 10.70 2.22
CA PRO A 30 2.52 9.64 2.94
C PRO A 30 3.59 8.62 3.32
N ARG A 31 3.93 8.60 4.61
CA ARG A 31 4.79 7.54 5.15
C ARG A 31 3.99 6.27 4.95
N TRP A 32 4.38 5.51 3.95
CA TRP A 32 3.90 4.16 3.74
C TRP A 32 4.28 3.35 4.99
N ARG A 33 3.43 3.44 5.99
CA ARG A 33 3.45 2.48 7.09
C ARG A 33 2.60 1.33 6.57
N PRO A 34 3.14 0.11 6.46
CA PRO A 34 2.27 -1.04 6.36
C PRO A 34 1.35 -0.94 7.58
N SER A 35 0.09 -0.64 7.36
CA SER A 35 -0.86 -0.63 8.45
C SER A 35 -0.92 -2.07 8.93
N LEU A 36 -0.71 -2.30 10.23
CA LEU A 36 -0.90 -3.60 10.86
C LEU A 36 -2.36 -4.09 10.73
N GLU A 37 -3.17 -3.34 10.01
CA GLU A 37 -4.61 -3.49 9.79
C GLU A 37 -4.96 -3.93 8.37
N SER A 38 -3.97 -4.39 7.60
CA SER A 38 -4.18 -4.93 6.25
C SER A 38 -3.34 -6.17 5.97
N VAL A 39 -3.89 -7.07 5.16
CA VAL A 39 -3.17 -8.22 4.60
C VAL A 39 -2.80 -7.91 3.16
N ILE A 40 -1.51 -8.07 2.82
CA ILE A 40 -1.02 -7.88 1.45
C ILE A 40 -1.23 -9.18 0.68
N ILE A 41 -2.04 -9.12 -0.37
CA ILE A 41 -2.23 -10.21 -1.31
C ILE A 41 -1.32 -10.00 -2.50
N SER A 42 -0.39 -10.93 -2.71
CA SER A 42 0.58 -10.87 -3.80
C SER A 42 0.35 -12.02 -4.78
N ALA A 43 0.35 -11.69 -6.06
CA ALA A 43 0.33 -12.69 -7.12
C ALA A 43 1.63 -12.65 -7.91
N GLN A 44 2.09 -13.81 -8.35
CA GLN A 44 3.27 -13.96 -9.20
C GLN A 44 2.95 -14.86 -10.39
N LYS A 45 3.45 -14.49 -11.55
CA LYS A 45 3.37 -15.34 -12.75
C LYS A 45 4.74 -15.62 -13.30
N PRO A 46 5.13 -16.89 -13.44
CA PRO A 46 6.34 -17.28 -14.12
C PRO A 46 6.14 -17.12 -15.63
N MET A 47 7.06 -16.44 -16.29
CA MET A 47 7.05 -16.20 -17.72
C MET A 47 8.29 -16.78 -18.37
N ARG A 48 8.14 -17.33 -19.60
CA ARG A 48 9.29 -17.73 -20.42
C ARG A 48 9.78 -16.55 -21.24
N ASN A 49 11.07 -16.32 -21.22
CA ASN A 49 11.69 -15.36 -22.14
C ASN A 49 11.92 -16.03 -23.51
N TYR A 50 11.06 -15.75 -24.49
CA TYR A 50 11.17 -16.32 -25.85
C TYR A 50 12.39 -15.84 -26.64
N ARG A 51 13.07 -14.80 -26.19
CA ARG A 51 14.18 -14.21 -26.93
C ARG A 51 15.44 -15.09 -26.98
N LEU A 52 15.50 -16.15 -26.17
CA LEU A 52 16.67 -17.02 -26.02
C LEU A 52 16.56 -18.41 -26.64
N VAL A 53 15.44 -18.74 -27.32
CA VAL A 53 15.23 -20.06 -27.92
C VAL A 53 16.07 -20.30 -29.17
N LEU A 54 16.76 -19.30 -29.71
CA LEU A 54 17.65 -19.44 -30.88
C LEU A 54 19.08 -19.79 -30.51
N SER A 55 19.44 -19.89 -29.24
CA SER A 55 20.73 -20.35 -28.77
C SER A 55 20.57 -21.70 -28.06
N SER A 56 21.05 -22.74 -28.69
CA SER A 56 20.86 -24.15 -28.34
C SER A 56 21.52 -24.63 -27.02
N SER A 57 21.78 -23.78 -26.06
CA SER A 57 22.52 -24.17 -24.84
C SER A 57 21.99 -23.62 -23.50
N HIS A 58 20.89 -22.86 -23.49
CA HIS A 58 20.32 -22.38 -22.22
C HIS A 58 18.84 -22.70 -22.13
N LEU A 59 18.46 -23.52 -21.15
CA LEU A 59 17.12 -23.64 -20.61
C LEU A 59 16.63 -22.23 -20.37
N GLY A 60 15.61 -21.77 -21.11
CA GLY A 60 15.12 -20.39 -21.11
C GLY A 60 14.95 -19.87 -19.69
N GLU A 61 15.58 -18.77 -19.39
CA GLU A 61 15.52 -18.12 -18.07
C GLU A 61 14.07 -17.71 -17.81
N ALA A 62 13.47 -18.31 -16.77
CA ALA A 62 12.15 -17.93 -16.32
C ALA A 62 12.27 -16.67 -15.46
N TYR A 63 11.49 -15.64 -15.73
CA TYR A 63 11.37 -14.48 -14.86
C TYR A 63 9.96 -14.40 -14.28
N PHE A 64 9.84 -13.75 -13.14
CA PHE A 64 8.56 -13.58 -12.47
C PHE A 64 8.08 -12.14 -12.61
N VAL A 65 6.81 -11.98 -12.92
CA VAL A 65 6.11 -10.71 -12.79
C VAL A 65 5.20 -10.79 -11.59
N SER A 66 5.09 -9.71 -10.83
CA SER A 66 4.27 -9.67 -9.62
C SER A 66 3.38 -8.44 -9.58
N ALA A 67 2.28 -8.55 -8.86
CA ALA A 67 1.41 -7.46 -8.46
C ALA A 67 0.89 -7.75 -7.05
N SER A 68 0.45 -6.71 -6.33
CA SER A 68 -0.08 -6.85 -4.98
C SER A 68 -1.23 -5.89 -4.73
N ILE A 69 -2.14 -6.28 -3.82
CA ILE A 69 -3.29 -5.51 -3.35
C ILE A 69 -3.32 -5.59 -1.83
N ASP A 70 -3.54 -4.45 -1.16
CA ASP A 70 -3.78 -4.41 0.29
C ASP A 70 -5.26 -4.68 0.58
N VAL A 71 -5.52 -5.60 1.50
CA VAL A 71 -6.85 -5.95 2.00
C VAL A 71 -6.98 -5.43 3.43
N PRO A 72 -7.67 -4.31 3.67
CA PRO A 72 -7.89 -3.79 5.00
C PRO A 72 -8.87 -4.68 5.79
N PHE A 73 -8.65 -4.77 7.12
CA PHE A 73 -9.51 -5.49 8.04
C PHE A 73 -9.79 -4.73 9.35
N ASN A 74 -9.43 -3.46 9.42
CA ASN A 74 -9.63 -2.60 10.59
C ASN A 74 -11.11 -2.38 10.96
N ASP A 75 -12.02 -2.69 10.05
CA ASP A 75 -13.47 -2.64 10.22
C ASP A 75 -14.07 -4.00 10.66
N LEU A 76 -13.24 -5.03 10.83
CA LEU A 76 -13.67 -6.38 11.14
C LEU A 76 -13.31 -6.74 12.59
N ASP A 77 -14.24 -7.38 13.29
CA ASP A 77 -13.95 -8.04 14.56
C ASP A 77 -13.44 -9.47 14.30
N LEU A 78 -12.12 -9.60 14.21
CA LEU A 78 -11.46 -10.90 13.93
C LEU A 78 -11.51 -11.89 15.10
N ALA A 79 -11.95 -11.47 16.28
CA ALA A 79 -12.24 -12.39 17.39
C ALA A 79 -13.49 -13.20 17.11
N GLN A 80 -14.41 -12.69 16.29
CA GLN A 80 -15.64 -13.33 15.88
C GLN A 80 -15.46 -14.07 14.54
N ASP A 81 -16.14 -15.21 14.39
CA ASP A 81 -16.07 -16.00 13.16
C ASP A 81 -16.57 -15.24 11.94
N VAL A 82 -17.62 -14.42 12.10
CA VAL A 82 -18.17 -13.60 11.01
C VAL A 82 -17.14 -12.61 10.47
N GLY A 83 -16.30 -12.01 11.33
CA GLY A 83 -15.22 -11.12 10.90
C GLY A 83 -14.12 -11.87 10.15
N ALA A 84 -13.78 -13.07 10.62
CA ALA A 84 -12.78 -13.92 9.98
C ALA A 84 -13.27 -14.43 8.59
N GLU A 85 -14.53 -14.83 8.48
CA GLU A 85 -15.14 -15.24 7.20
C GLU A 85 -15.20 -14.08 6.19
N GLU A 86 -15.50 -12.87 6.65
CA GLU A 86 -15.50 -11.69 5.77
C GLU A 86 -14.07 -11.37 5.29
N LEU A 87 -13.06 -11.50 6.14
CA LEU A 87 -11.66 -11.33 5.73
C LEU A 87 -11.26 -12.37 4.68
N ASP A 88 -11.63 -13.66 4.87
CA ASP A 88 -11.42 -14.71 3.89
C ASP A 88 -12.04 -14.35 2.53
N ARG A 89 -13.30 -13.94 2.54
CA ARG A 89 -14.00 -13.50 1.33
C ARG A 89 -13.27 -12.35 0.61
N ARG A 90 -12.79 -11.34 1.36
CA ARG A 90 -12.02 -10.21 0.81
C ARG A 90 -10.70 -10.67 0.19
N ILE A 91 -10.00 -11.61 0.81
CA ILE A 91 -8.76 -12.19 0.30
C ILE A 91 -9.00 -12.88 -1.04
N HIS A 92 -10.04 -13.70 -1.15
CA HIS A 92 -10.38 -14.37 -2.41
C HIS A 92 -10.76 -13.40 -3.53
N VAL A 93 -11.45 -12.30 -3.22
CA VAL A 93 -11.74 -11.24 -4.18
C VAL A 93 -10.44 -10.55 -4.62
N ALA A 94 -9.58 -10.18 -3.69
CA ALA A 94 -8.30 -9.52 -3.98
C ALA A 94 -7.36 -10.41 -4.82
N ALA A 95 -7.31 -11.72 -4.52
CA ALA A 95 -6.53 -12.69 -5.29
C ALA A 95 -6.98 -12.75 -6.76
N ARG A 96 -8.28 -12.72 -7.03
CA ARG A 96 -8.80 -12.63 -8.41
C ARG A 96 -8.40 -11.32 -9.08
N LEU A 97 -8.61 -10.20 -8.39
CA LEU A 97 -8.30 -8.88 -8.95
C LEU A 97 -6.81 -8.70 -9.28
N VAL A 98 -5.91 -9.16 -8.40
CA VAL A 98 -4.46 -9.05 -8.65
C VAL A 98 -4.02 -9.94 -9.81
N CYS A 99 -4.60 -11.12 -9.96
CA CYS A 99 -4.31 -12.00 -11.10
C CYS A 99 -4.87 -11.45 -12.42
N GLU A 100 -6.09 -10.90 -12.41
CA GLU A 100 -6.65 -10.19 -13.57
C GLU A 100 -5.81 -8.97 -13.97
N GLN A 101 -5.26 -8.24 -13.00
CA GLN A 101 -4.35 -7.13 -13.28
C GLN A 101 -3.07 -7.62 -13.99
N LEU A 102 -2.51 -8.74 -13.56
CA LEU A 102 -1.37 -9.38 -14.22
C LEU A 102 -1.75 -9.84 -15.66
N ASP A 103 -2.93 -10.45 -15.85
CA ASP A 103 -3.39 -10.89 -17.16
C ASP A 103 -3.61 -9.73 -18.13
N ARG A 104 -4.15 -8.62 -17.65
CA ARG A 104 -4.29 -7.41 -18.48
C ARG A 104 -2.96 -6.82 -18.88
N LYS A 105 -2.00 -6.79 -17.96
CA LYS A 105 -0.66 -6.23 -18.21
C LYS A 105 0.22 -7.16 -19.03
N TYR A 106 0.06 -8.46 -18.84
CA TYR A 106 0.82 -9.53 -19.48
C TYR A 106 -0.11 -10.59 -20.04
N PRO A 107 -0.79 -10.30 -21.17
CA PRO A 107 -1.78 -11.21 -21.76
C PRO A 107 -1.15 -12.58 -22.09
N PRO A 108 -1.78 -13.71 -21.73
CA PRO A 108 -1.25 -15.05 -21.96
C PRO A 108 -0.99 -15.38 -23.44
N ALA A 109 -1.72 -14.73 -24.35
CA ALA A 109 -1.51 -14.89 -25.80
C ALA A 109 -0.16 -14.33 -26.28
N VAL A 110 0.39 -13.33 -25.57
CA VAL A 110 1.67 -12.68 -25.90
C VAL A 110 2.78 -13.19 -24.98
N TYR A 111 2.44 -13.46 -23.73
CA TYR A 111 3.33 -13.91 -22.67
C TYR A 111 2.87 -15.27 -22.14
N PRO A 112 3.24 -16.37 -22.79
CA PRO A 112 2.78 -17.67 -22.35
C PRO A 112 3.28 -17.99 -20.93
N ILE A 113 2.34 -18.42 -20.14
CA ILE A 113 2.53 -18.82 -18.75
C ILE A 113 3.11 -20.24 -18.74
N LEU A 114 3.98 -20.53 -17.78
CA LEU A 114 4.40 -21.91 -17.51
C LEU A 114 3.19 -22.68 -16.99
N GLU A 115 2.96 -23.86 -17.55
CA GLU A 115 1.87 -24.76 -17.13
C GLU A 115 1.97 -25.08 -15.63
N GLY A 116 0.80 -25.23 -14.98
CA GLY A 116 0.73 -25.59 -13.54
C GLY A 116 0.64 -24.41 -12.57
N ASN A 117 0.68 -23.17 -13.02
CA ASN A 117 0.49 -22.01 -12.15
C ASN A 117 -1.01 -21.64 -12.04
N ASN A 118 -1.58 -21.83 -10.86
CA ASN A 118 -2.92 -21.32 -10.52
C ASN A 118 -2.79 -20.01 -9.73
N CYS A 119 -2.61 -18.90 -10.44
CA CYS A 119 -2.39 -17.58 -9.87
C CYS A 119 -3.36 -17.24 -8.73
N VAL A 120 -4.67 -17.47 -8.93
CA VAL A 120 -5.70 -17.11 -7.95
C VAL A 120 -5.62 -17.99 -6.72
N LEU A 121 -5.44 -19.29 -6.90
CA LEU A 121 -5.34 -20.23 -5.79
C LEU A 121 -4.09 -19.98 -4.94
N ASP A 122 -2.96 -19.74 -5.60
CA ASP A 122 -1.69 -19.50 -4.93
C ASP A 122 -1.73 -18.17 -4.16
N ALA A 123 -2.22 -17.09 -4.78
CA ALA A 123 -2.35 -15.78 -4.13
C ALA A 123 -3.35 -15.82 -2.96
N ALA A 124 -4.47 -16.54 -3.09
CA ALA A 124 -5.44 -16.69 -2.02
C ALA A 124 -4.83 -17.48 -0.84
N ARG A 125 -4.17 -18.61 -1.11
CA ARG A 125 -3.52 -19.42 -0.08
C ARG A 125 -2.49 -18.61 0.72
N ASP A 126 -1.59 -17.90 0.05
CA ASP A 126 -0.57 -17.07 0.70
C ASP A 126 -1.20 -15.94 1.53
N GLY A 127 -2.30 -15.36 1.03
CA GLY A 127 -3.09 -14.36 1.77
C GLY A 127 -3.74 -14.94 3.02
N MET A 128 -4.33 -16.12 2.90
CA MET A 128 -4.98 -16.82 4.04
C MET A 128 -3.97 -17.24 5.11
N GLU A 129 -2.78 -17.68 4.76
CA GLU A 129 -1.72 -17.97 5.73
C GLU A 129 -1.40 -16.75 6.59
N ARG A 130 -1.27 -15.58 5.98
CA ARG A 130 -1.04 -14.30 6.69
C ARG A 130 -2.23 -13.88 7.54
N ALA A 131 -3.46 -14.01 7.01
CA ALA A 131 -4.68 -13.70 7.74
C ALA A 131 -4.84 -14.58 8.98
N ASN A 132 -4.54 -15.87 8.88
CA ASN A 132 -4.63 -16.80 10.00
C ASN A 132 -3.67 -16.44 11.14
N LEU A 133 -2.47 -15.91 10.82
CA LEU A 133 -1.54 -15.41 11.85
C LEU A 133 -2.13 -14.22 12.60
N VAL A 134 -2.78 -13.29 11.88
CA VAL A 134 -3.46 -12.12 12.48
C VAL A 134 -4.65 -12.57 13.34
N ILE A 135 -5.52 -13.42 12.81
CA ILE A 135 -6.68 -13.96 13.54
C ILE A 135 -6.23 -14.69 14.82
N ALA A 136 -5.19 -15.51 14.72
CA ALA A 136 -4.66 -16.20 15.90
C ALA A 136 -4.14 -15.23 16.96
N SER A 137 -3.51 -14.11 16.55
CA SER A 137 -2.98 -13.11 17.48
C SER A 137 -4.07 -12.34 18.24
N VAL A 138 -5.28 -12.24 17.69
CA VAL A 138 -6.42 -11.54 18.30
C VAL A 138 -7.22 -12.46 19.24
N ARG A 139 -7.19 -13.78 18.96
CA ARG A 139 -7.95 -14.79 19.73
C ARG A 139 -7.20 -15.36 20.96
N HIS A 140 -5.95 -14.95 21.14
CA HIS A 140 -5.10 -15.30 22.32
C HIS A 140 -4.98 -14.15 23.29
#